data_9a9eed07799368d47d22b44e4fdf9d09
#
_entry.id   9a9eed07799368d47d22b44e4fdf9d09
#
_cell.length_a   1.000
_cell.length_b   1.000
_cell.length_c   1.000
_cell.angle_alpha   90.00
_cell.angle_beta   90.00
_cell.angle_gamma   90.00
#
_symmetry.space_group_name_H-M   'P 1'
#
loop_
_entity.id
_entity.type
_entity.pdbx_description
1 polymer ?
#
loop_
_entity_poly.entity_id
_entity_poly.type
_entity_poly.pdbx_seq_one_letter_code
_entity_poly.pdbx_strand_id
1 'polypeptide(L)'
;MPFDLRLIEAKLALNMIGPDEVPALAWDAMEAGLDGPVIRRVAALIHPSGWEVDQMLPKFMAEAGMVRLSAQEAAQRIAQHIARRILDEGLDPIDHTRDFELLWIRADHPEAIGDAGMLDDQKYTAEYMGQTEAEFREYARGVLVTLINTESK
;
A
#
# COMPACT_ATOMS: atom_id res chain seq x y z
N MET A 1 -2.90 -16.36 -2.26
CA MET A 1 -2.42 -15.32 -1.34
C MET A 1 -3.41 -15.16 -0.21
N PRO A 2 -2.96 -15.12 1.03
CA PRO A 2 -3.87 -14.85 2.13
C PRO A 2 -4.46 -13.44 1.99
N PHE A 3 -5.71 -13.32 2.39
CA PHE A 3 -6.42 -12.04 2.39
C PHE A 3 -5.85 -11.16 3.51
N ASP A 4 -5.20 -10.07 3.14
CA ASP A 4 -4.65 -9.11 4.09
C ASP A 4 -5.59 -7.92 4.24
N LEU A 5 -6.47 -8.00 5.23
CA LEU A 5 -7.47 -6.98 5.50
C LEU A 5 -6.84 -5.59 5.69
N ARG A 6 -5.75 -5.52 6.43
CA ARG A 6 -5.12 -4.24 6.76
C ARG A 6 -4.48 -3.57 5.55
N LEU A 7 -3.89 -4.38 4.66
CA LEU A 7 -3.32 -3.88 3.41
C LEU A 7 -4.41 -3.39 2.46
N ILE A 8 -5.49 -4.16 2.34
CA ILE A 8 -6.62 -3.82 1.47
C ILE A 8 -7.31 -2.55 1.96
N GLU A 9 -7.53 -2.43 3.26
CA GLU A 9 -8.09 -1.24 3.89
C GLU A 9 -7.28 0.02 3.52
N ALA A 10 -5.95 -0.08 3.57
CA ALA A 10 -5.05 1.01 3.20
C ALA A 10 -5.10 1.31 1.69
N LYS A 11 -5.12 0.29 0.85
CA LYS A 11 -5.20 0.47 -0.61
C LYS A 11 -6.52 1.11 -1.03
N LEU A 12 -7.62 0.76 -0.38
CA LEU A 12 -8.92 1.39 -0.64
C LEU A 12 -8.90 2.88 -0.28
N ALA A 13 -8.25 3.24 0.83
CA ALA A 13 -8.14 4.63 1.25
C ALA A 13 -7.38 5.51 0.26
N LEU A 14 -6.45 4.92 -0.52
CA LEU A 14 -5.66 5.64 -1.53
C LEU A 14 -6.16 5.43 -2.95
N ASN A 15 -7.34 4.85 -3.14
CA ASN A 15 -7.92 4.56 -4.45
C ASN A 15 -6.97 3.72 -5.35
N MET A 16 -6.28 2.76 -4.74
CA MET A 16 -5.33 1.89 -5.45
C MET A 16 -5.97 0.60 -5.97
N ILE A 17 -7.26 0.40 -5.71
CA ILE A 17 -8.04 -0.76 -6.17
C ILE A 17 -9.10 -0.26 -7.14
N GLY A 18 -9.03 -0.73 -8.38
CA GLY A 18 -9.99 -0.36 -9.41
C GLY A 18 -11.34 -1.04 -9.22
N PRO A 19 -12.42 -0.46 -9.79
CA PRO A 19 -13.77 -1.04 -9.66
C PRO A 19 -13.86 -2.50 -10.09
N ASP A 20 -13.14 -2.88 -11.15
CA ASP A 20 -13.15 -4.26 -11.67
C ASP A 20 -12.48 -5.26 -10.73
N GLU A 21 -11.64 -4.78 -9.80
CA GLU A 21 -10.93 -5.64 -8.85
C GLU A 21 -11.76 -5.91 -7.59
N VAL A 22 -12.78 -5.10 -7.32
CA VAL A 22 -13.55 -5.16 -6.07
C VAL A 22 -14.36 -6.46 -5.93
N PRO A 23 -14.99 -7.00 -6.98
CA PRO A 23 -15.68 -8.29 -6.85
C PRO A 23 -14.74 -9.43 -6.44
N ALA A 24 -13.55 -9.51 -7.03
CA ALA A 24 -12.55 -10.53 -6.66
C ALA A 24 -12.11 -10.36 -5.20
N LEU A 25 -11.98 -9.12 -4.75
CA LEU A 25 -11.66 -8.81 -3.37
C LEU A 25 -12.72 -9.32 -2.41
N ALA A 26 -14.00 -9.19 -2.77
CA ALA A 26 -15.11 -9.70 -1.98
C ALA A 26 -15.08 -11.24 -1.90
N TRP A 27 -14.74 -11.91 -2.99
CA TRP A 27 -14.54 -13.37 -3.01
C TRP A 27 -13.42 -13.78 -2.07
N ASP A 28 -12.29 -13.08 -2.12
CA ASP A 28 -11.14 -13.36 -1.24
C ASP A 28 -11.51 -13.16 0.23
N ALA A 29 -12.32 -12.14 0.52
CA ALA A 29 -12.83 -11.90 1.88
C ALA A 29 -13.68 -13.07 2.38
N MET A 30 -14.56 -13.59 1.51
CA MET A 30 -15.40 -14.74 1.85
C MET A 30 -14.55 -15.99 2.12
N GLU A 31 -13.54 -16.23 1.30
CA GLU A 31 -12.61 -17.35 1.49
C GLU A 31 -11.84 -17.24 2.81
N ALA A 32 -11.60 -16.00 3.26
CA ALA A 32 -10.94 -15.73 4.54
C ALA A 32 -11.89 -15.82 5.74
N GLY A 33 -13.15 -16.13 5.52
CA GLY A 33 -14.15 -16.31 6.58
C GLY A 33 -14.98 -15.08 6.88
N LEU A 34 -14.81 -13.98 6.12
CA LEU A 34 -15.66 -12.81 6.25
C LEU A 34 -16.92 -13.00 5.41
N ASP A 35 -18.08 -12.74 5.98
CA ASP A 35 -19.33 -12.96 5.28
C ASP A 35 -20.35 -11.88 5.65
N GLY A 36 -21.27 -11.62 4.75
CA GLY A 36 -22.36 -10.69 4.94
C GLY A 36 -23.12 -10.45 3.64
N PRO A 37 -24.35 -9.92 3.72
CA PRO A 37 -25.19 -9.72 2.53
C PRO A 37 -24.56 -8.76 1.52
N VAL A 38 -23.85 -7.71 1.95
CA VAL A 38 -23.21 -6.75 1.06
C VAL A 38 -21.95 -7.36 0.43
N ILE A 39 -21.15 -8.10 1.20
CA ILE A 39 -19.96 -8.80 0.68
C ILE A 39 -20.38 -9.76 -0.44
N ARG A 40 -21.42 -10.54 -0.23
CA ARG A 40 -21.95 -11.47 -1.24
C ARG A 40 -22.44 -10.73 -2.47
N ARG A 41 -23.11 -9.61 -2.30
CA ARG A 41 -23.63 -8.81 -3.40
C ARG A 41 -22.51 -8.20 -4.23
N VAL A 42 -21.46 -7.69 -3.57
CA VAL A 42 -20.27 -7.15 -4.24
C VAL A 42 -19.56 -8.25 -5.02
N ALA A 43 -19.40 -9.43 -4.42
CA ALA A 43 -18.77 -10.58 -5.08
C ALA A 43 -19.50 -11.00 -6.36
N ALA A 44 -20.81 -10.77 -6.44
CA ALA A 44 -21.65 -11.13 -7.59
C ALA A 44 -21.63 -10.08 -8.71
N LEU A 45 -21.05 -8.90 -8.51
CA LEU A 45 -20.97 -7.87 -9.53
C LEU A 45 -20.11 -8.31 -10.71
N ILE A 46 -20.55 -7.98 -11.92
CA ILE A 46 -19.85 -8.27 -13.17
C ILE A 46 -19.49 -6.93 -13.81
N HIS A 47 -18.20 -6.67 -13.99
CA HIS A 47 -17.70 -5.44 -14.59
C HIS A 47 -18.38 -4.17 -14.05
N PRO A 48 -18.38 -3.98 -12.70
CA PRO A 48 -19.06 -2.84 -12.12
C PRO A 48 -18.42 -1.52 -12.53
N SER A 49 -19.25 -0.48 -12.63
CA SER A 49 -18.77 0.89 -12.80
C SER A 49 -18.20 1.41 -11.48
N GLY A 50 -17.40 2.48 -11.56
CA GLY A 50 -16.92 3.15 -10.36
C GLY A 50 -18.06 3.65 -9.48
N TRP A 51 -19.12 4.15 -10.09
CA TRP A 51 -20.31 4.61 -9.37
C TRP A 51 -20.98 3.48 -8.58
N GLU A 52 -21.18 2.31 -9.20
CA GLU A 52 -21.76 1.15 -8.52
C GLU A 52 -20.93 0.72 -7.31
N VAL A 53 -19.61 0.66 -7.48
CA VAL A 53 -18.70 0.30 -6.40
C VAL A 53 -18.75 1.33 -5.29
N ASP A 54 -18.71 2.62 -5.63
CA ASP A 54 -18.74 3.71 -4.65
C ASP A 54 -20.01 3.69 -3.79
N GLN A 55 -21.15 3.27 -4.38
CA GLN A 55 -22.40 3.15 -3.63
C GLN A 55 -22.35 2.02 -2.59
N MET A 56 -21.65 0.94 -2.89
CA MET A 56 -21.61 -0.25 -2.03
C MET A 56 -20.42 -0.29 -1.09
N LEU A 57 -19.36 0.46 -1.41
CA LEU A 57 -18.08 0.35 -0.72
C LEU A 57 -18.16 0.63 0.80
N PRO A 58 -18.86 1.68 1.29
CA PRO A 58 -18.93 1.93 2.73
C PRO A 58 -19.55 0.78 3.51
N LYS A 59 -20.61 0.17 2.97
CA LYS A 59 -21.27 -0.97 3.61
C LYS A 59 -20.42 -2.23 3.53
N PHE A 60 -19.75 -2.44 2.39
CA PHE A 60 -18.80 -3.54 2.23
C PHE A 60 -17.68 -3.45 3.25
N MET A 61 -17.08 -2.28 3.40
CA MET A 61 -16.01 -2.06 4.36
C MET A 61 -16.50 -2.32 5.80
N ALA A 62 -17.69 -1.84 6.16
CA ALA A 62 -18.24 -2.05 7.48
C ALA A 62 -18.46 -3.54 7.78
N GLU A 63 -19.02 -4.30 6.83
CA GLU A 63 -19.21 -5.74 7.01
C GLU A 63 -17.88 -6.50 7.12
N ALA A 64 -16.86 -6.06 6.41
CA ALA A 64 -15.54 -6.68 6.43
C ALA A 64 -14.71 -6.28 7.65
N GLY A 65 -15.21 -5.37 8.48
CA GLY A 65 -14.47 -4.88 9.65
C GLY A 65 -13.39 -3.85 9.31
N MET A 66 -13.52 -3.18 8.18
CA MET A 66 -12.60 -2.14 7.73
C MET A 66 -13.04 -0.76 8.20
N VAL A 67 -12.07 0.12 8.44
CA VAL A 67 -12.32 1.53 8.73
C VAL A 67 -11.75 2.40 7.62
N ARG A 68 -12.25 3.62 7.51
CA ARG A 68 -11.72 4.57 6.55
C ARG A 68 -10.49 5.25 7.12
N LEU A 69 -9.33 4.95 6.55
CA LEU A 69 -8.07 5.55 6.97
C LEU A 69 -7.86 6.90 6.30
N SER A 70 -7.07 7.78 6.94
CA SER A 70 -6.53 8.95 6.26
C SER A 70 -5.54 8.50 5.19
N ALA A 71 -5.32 9.35 4.19
CA ALA A 71 -4.33 9.06 3.14
C ALA A 71 -2.93 8.84 3.73
N GLN A 72 -2.57 9.61 4.74
CA GLN A 72 -1.26 9.52 5.40
C GLN A 72 -1.08 8.21 6.14
N GLU A 73 -2.07 7.80 6.93
CA GLU A 73 -2.04 6.50 7.62
C GLU A 73 -1.97 5.34 6.64
N ALA A 74 -2.76 5.42 5.57
CA ALA A 74 -2.79 4.39 4.54
C ALA A 74 -1.43 4.28 3.83
N ALA A 75 -0.83 5.41 3.45
CA ALA A 75 0.47 5.43 2.80
C ALA A 75 1.57 4.85 3.70
N GLN A 76 1.58 5.21 4.97
CA GLN A 76 2.55 4.67 5.91
C GLN A 76 2.42 3.15 6.05
N ARG A 77 1.19 2.65 6.15
CA ARG A 77 0.93 1.20 6.26
C ARG A 77 1.40 0.45 5.01
N ILE A 78 1.09 0.99 3.82
CA ILE A 78 1.51 0.37 2.56
C ILE A 78 3.03 0.41 2.41
N ALA A 79 3.65 1.55 2.72
CA ALA A 79 5.11 1.70 2.67
C ALA A 79 5.80 0.70 3.59
N GLN A 80 5.30 0.55 4.82
CA GLN A 80 5.83 -0.44 5.76
C GLN A 80 5.67 -1.88 5.25
N HIS A 81 4.55 -2.18 4.61
CA HIS A 81 4.32 -3.49 4.01
C HIS A 81 5.34 -3.78 2.90
N ILE A 82 5.57 -2.81 2.00
CA ILE A 82 6.57 -2.94 0.93
C ILE A 82 7.97 -3.10 1.52
N ALA A 83 8.32 -2.28 2.51
CA ALA A 83 9.63 -2.32 3.16
C ALA A 83 9.90 -3.69 3.83
N ARG A 84 8.91 -4.21 4.55
CA ARG A 84 9.03 -5.54 5.18
C ARG A 84 9.26 -6.63 4.14
N ARG A 85 8.53 -6.57 3.04
CA ARG A 85 8.68 -7.53 1.96
C ARG A 85 10.09 -7.48 1.36
N ILE A 86 10.61 -6.29 1.09
CA ILE A 86 11.96 -6.11 0.56
C ILE A 86 13.00 -6.73 1.50
N LEU A 87 12.91 -6.44 2.79
CA LEU A 87 13.86 -6.92 3.78
C LEU A 87 13.71 -8.43 4.05
N ASP A 88 12.49 -8.93 4.17
CA ASP A 88 12.23 -10.33 4.49
C ASP A 88 12.57 -11.27 3.33
N GLU A 89 12.31 -10.84 2.09
CA GLU A 89 12.58 -11.63 0.90
C GLU A 89 13.99 -11.39 0.33
N GLY A 90 14.78 -10.51 0.94
CA GLY A 90 16.13 -10.20 0.47
C GLY A 90 16.17 -9.51 -0.90
N LEU A 91 15.15 -8.70 -1.21
CA LEU A 91 15.08 -7.98 -2.48
C LEU A 91 16.03 -6.77 -2.46
N ASP A 92 16.43 -6.32 -3.65
CA ASP A 92 17.28 -5.14 -3.77
C ASP A 92 16.44 -3.88 -3.58
N PRO A 93 16.72 -3.05 -2.56
CA PRO A 93 15.96 -1.81 -2.33
C PRO A 93 16.01 -0.85 -3.53
N ILE A 94 17.08 -0.88 -4.31
CA ILE A 94 17.25 0.01 -5.47
C ILE A 94 16.16 -0.22 -6.52
N ASP A 95 15.71 -1.45 -6.68
CA ASP A 95 14.68 -1.83 -7.66
C ASP A 95 13.27 -1.38 -7.26
N HIS A 96 13.08 -0.90 -6.02
CA HIS A 96 11.77 -0.55 -5.47
C HIS A 96 11.63 0.92 -5.07
N THR A 97 12.64 1.74 -5.34
CA THR A 97 12.62 3.16 -4.95
C THR A 97 11.45 3.93 -5.56
N ARG A 98 11.08 3.61 -6.78
CA ARG A 98 9.96 4.26 -7.45
C ARG A 98 8.61 3.93 -6.82
N ASP A 99 8.45 2.75 -6.26
CA ASP A 99 7.21 2.36 -5.59
C ASP A 99 6.92 3.28 -4.40
N PHE A 100 7.95 3.62 -3.64
CA PHE A 100 7.83 4.55 -2.51
C PHE A 100 7.56 5.99 -2.97
N GLU A 101 8.20 6.42 -4.05
CA GLU A 101 7.97 7.76 -4.60
C GLU A 101 6.52 7.93 -5.06
N LEU A 102 5.99 6.96 -5.83
CA LEU A 102 4.62 7.02 -6.32
C LEU A 102 3.61 7.02 -5.17
N LEU A 103 3.86 6.24 -4.13
CA LEU A 103 3.03 6.21 -2.94
C LEU A 103 3.06 7.55 -2.20
N TRP A 104 4.24 8.12 -2.05
CA TRP A 104 4.45 9.40 -1.40
C TRP A 104 3.72 10.53 -2.12
N ILE A 105 3.84 10.57 -3.45
CA ILE A 105 3.13 11.55 -4.30
C ILE A 105 1.61 11.36 -4.18
N ARG A 106 1.14 10.13 -4.26
CA ARG A 106 -0.30 9.82 -4.21
C ARG A 106 -0.95 10.27 -2.91
N ALA A 107 -0.22 10.21 -1.82
CA ALA A 107 -0.72 10.60 -0.50
C ALA A 107 -0.41 12.06 -0.13
N ASP A 108 0.01 12.87 -1.10
CA ASP A 108 0.35 14.28 -0.94
C ASP A 108 1.54 14.51 0.00
N HIS A 109 2.58 13.74 -0.21
CA HIS A 109 3.91 13.90 0.42
C HIS A 109 3.89 13.83 1.97
N PRO A 110 3.31 12.79 2.58
CA PRO A 110 3.31 12.69 4.04
C PRO A 110 4.73 12.57 4.60
N GLU A 111 5.00 13.30 5.66
CA GLU A 111 6.32 13.33 6.30
C GLU A 111 6.78 11.95 6.76
N ALA A 112 5.87 11.14 7.26
CA ALA A 112 6.16 9.82 7.82
C ALA A 112 6.88 8.87 6.85
N ILE A 113 6.70 9.04 5.55
CA ILE A 113 7.36 8.23 4.52
C ILE A 113 8.25 9.06 3.60
N GLY A 114 8.57 10.30 3.98
CA GLY A 114 9.34 11.22 3.15
C GLY A 114 10.73 10.70 2.77
N ASP A 115 11.44 10.11 3.70
CA ASP A 115 12.77 9.57 3.43
C ASP A 115 12.72 8.45 2.39
N ALA A 116 11.75 7.56 2.48
CA ALA A 116 11.54 6.50 1.49
C ALA A 116 11.09 7.08 0.14
N GLY A 117 10.20 8.08 0.18
CA GLY A 117 9.69 8.74 -1.03
C GLY A 117 10.76 9.46 -1.84
N MET A 118 11.81 9.93 -1.19
CA MET A 118 12.92 10.62 -1.85
C MET A 118 14.01 9.70 -2.40
N LEU A 119 13.99 8.41 -2.09
CA LEU A 119 15.03 7.47 -2.50
C LEU A 119 15.20 7.40 -4.02
N ASP A 120 14.12 7.51 -4.78
CA ASP A 120 14.21 7.41 -6.24
C ASP A 120 15.01 8.57 -6.83
N ASP A 121 14.77 9.79 -6.38
CA ASP A 121 15.55 10.95 -6.80
C ASP A 121 17.01 10.85 -6.33
N GLN A 122 17.22 10.45 -5.09
CA GLN A 122 18.55 10.29 -4.52
C GLN A 122 19.37 9.23 -5.25
N LYS A 123 18.74 8.19 -5.76
CA LYS A 123 19.40 7.16 -6.55
C LYS A 123 20.13 7.73 -7.77
N TYR A 124 19.50 8.67 -8.46
CA TYR A 124 20.07 9.28 -9.65
C TYR A 124 21.17 10.31 -9.32
N THR A 125 21.15 10.88 -8.13
CA THR A 125 22.13 11.88 -7.70
C THR A 125 23.27 11.31 -6.88
N ALA A 126 23.14 10.10 -6.38
CA ALA A 126 24.13 9.48 -5.47
C ALA A 126 25.53 9.45 -6.07
N GLU A 127 25.66 9.09 -7.34
CA GLU A 127 26.95 9.04 -8.04
C GLU A 127 27.61 10.42 -8.08
N TYR A 128 26.86 11.47 -8.36
CA TYR A 128 27.36 12.85 -8.38
C TYR A 128 27.79 13.32 -7.00
N MET A 129 27.23 12.73 -5.94
CA MET A 129 27.60 13.03 -4.54
C MET A 129 28.76 12.17 -4.06
N GLY A 130 29.38 11.38 -4.94
CA GLY A 130 30.49 10.53 -4.59
C GLY A 130 30.11 9.23 -3.87
N GLN A 131 28.85 8.86 -3.90
CA GLN A 131 28.35 7.65 -3.27
C GLN A 131 28.34 6.49 -4.26
N THR A 132 28.86 5.33 -3.87
CA THR A 132 28.81 4.13 -4.68
C THR A 132 27.41 3.53 -4.63
N GLU A 133 27.10 2.65 -5.59
CA GLU A 133 25.83 1.91 -5.58
C GLU A 133 25.67 1.09 -4.30
N ALA A 134 26.73 0.45 -3.83
CA ALA A 134 26.71 -0.33 -2.60
C ALA A 134 26.41 0.56 -1.38
N GLU A 135 27.02 1.74 -1.31
CA GLU A 135 26.77 2.70 -0.24
C GLU A 135 25.34 3.21 -0.27
N PHE A 136 24.81 3.52 -1.44
CA PHE A 136 23.42 3.94 -1.60
C PHE A 136 22.44 2.82 -1.20
N ARG A 137 22.72 1.58 -1.59
CA ARG A 137 21.91 0.42 -1.23
C ARG A 137 21.84 0.27 0.29
N GLU A 138 22.96 0.43 0.98
CA GLU A 138 23.01 0.35 2.42
C GLU A 138 22.25 1.50 3.10
N TYR A 139 22.36 2.70 2.56
CA TYR A 139 21.56 3.84 3.00
C TYR A 139 20.06 3.56 2.84
N ALA A 140 19.65 3.06 1.68
CA ALA A 140 18.26 2.73 1.40
C ALA A 140 17.73 1.66 2.38
N ARG A 141 18.52 0.61 2.67
CA ARG A 141 18.13 -0.38 3.67
C ARG A 141 17.90 0.25 5.04
N GLY A 142 18.78 1.15 5.46
CA GLY A 142 18.62 1.87 6.70
C GLY A 142 17.33 2.67 6.78
N VAL A 143 16.96 3.34 5.68
CA VAL A 143 15.70 4.06 5.57
C VAL A 143 14.51 3.11 5.75
N LEU A 144 14.54 1.94 5.11
CA LEU A 144 13.47 0.95 5.21
C LEU A 144 13.34 0.37 6.62
N VAL A 145 14.47 0.08 7.27
CA VAL A 145 14.46 -0.41 8.67
C VAL A 145 13.83 0.63 9.59
N THR A 146 14.19 1.89 9.43
CA THR A 146 13.61 2.99 10.22
C THR A 146 12.10 3.10 9.97
N LEU A 147 11.69 2.99 8.71
CA LEU A 147 10.28 3.07 8.34
C LEU A 147 9.45 1.97 9.01
N ILE A 148 9.95 0.73 9.02
CA ILE A 148 9.26 -0.40 9.65
C ILE A 148 9.10 -0.19 11.16
N ASN A 149 10.09 0.43 11.80
CA ASN A 149 10.10 0.64 13.24
C ASN A 149 9.36 1.90 13.68
N THR A 150 8.85 2.69 12.73
CA THR A 150 8.07 3.88 13.04
C THR A 150 6.62 3.50 13.34
N GLU A 151 6.13 3.89 14.51
CA GLU A 151 4.75 3.63 14.89
C GLU A 151 3.79 4.56 14.14
N SER A 152 2.64 4.00 13.74
CA SER A 152 1.54 4.79 13.18
C SER A 152 0.95 5.65 14.29
N LYS A 153 0.91 6.94 14.06
CA LYS A 153 0.24 7.87 14.97
C LYS A 153 -1.23 7.99 14.61
#